data_d5a4fdf3fdb2a0fde870f4753d247ee4
#
_entry.id   d5a4fdf3fdb2a0fde870f4753d247ee4
#
_cell.length_a   1.000
_cell.length_b   1.000
_cell.length_c   1.000
_cell.angle_alpha   90.00
_cell.angle_beta   90.00
_cell.angle_gamma   90.00
#
_symmetry.space_group_name_H-M   'P 1'
#
loop_
_entity.id
_entity.type
_entity.pdbx_description
1 polymer ?
#
loop_
_entity_poly.entity_id
_entity_poly.type
_entity_poly.pdbx_seq_one_letter_code
_entity_poly.pdbx_strand_id
1 'polypeptide(L)'
;MPARPRILFVAEAVTLAHLARPAALAACLDPARYDARIACADAARRFLGAGAAQAEPLRSIAAASFAQRLAAGQPVYTLAELRDYVTDDLALFDRVQPELVVGDFRLSLSVSARLAGVPYLAISNAYWSPWAADRSLPLPVLPWTRWVPLALAQRGFDLVRPLVLAPHCRPLQRLRRAHGLPPLPADLRQVYTDADRVLYADDAALFPLGDDAPPQHRHLGPVPWSPPLPLPPWWTELPAGQDLAYVTMGSSGPAQALPLLVAALRGLGLGVVVATAGAPLPAPGAGVWAADYLPGELAAARARIVVCNGGAPTAQQALAAGAPVLGVCSNMDQFLHMRGLAAHGLGRALRADRLGAPAIAAAAAALLAAPRPAPRPAPALRERFTPHVDALLAARAAPARTATPPLAPAATAR
;
A
#
# COMPACT_ATOMS: atom_id res chain seq x y z
N MET A 1 -36.57 10.04 -5.24
CA MET A 1 -35.21 10.05 -5.83
C MET A 1 -34.76 8.60 -5.95
N PRO A 2 -34.12 8.17 -7.05
CA PRO A 2 -33.54 6.84 -7.11
C PRO A 2 -32.57 6.63 -5.96
N ALA A 3 -32.53 5.43 -5.39
CA ALA A 3 -31.59 5.11 -4.31
C ALA A 3 -30.16 5.28 -4.81
N ARG A 4 -29.30 5.94 -4.01
CA ARG A 4 -27.89 6.11 -4.32
C ARG A 4 -27.19 4.75 -4.25
N PRO A 5 -26.37 4.36 -5.25
CA PRO A 5 -25.67 3.11 -5.19
C PRO A 5 -24.72 3.07 -3.98
N ARG A 6 -24.75 1.94 -3.28
CA ARG A 6 -23.95 1.74 -2.07
C ARG A 6 -22.60 1.11 -2.41
N ILE A 7 -21.54 1.81 -2.04
CA ILE A 7 -20.16 1.39 -2.28
C ILE A 7 -19.51 1.10 -0.94
N LEU A 8 -19.06 -0.14 -0.75
CA LEU A 8 -18.39 -0.57 0.47
C LEU A 8 -16.88 -0.58 0.29
N PHE A 9 -16.19 0.25 1.04
CA PHE A 9 -14.73 0.31 1.12
C PHE A 9 -14.26 -0.57 2.27
N VAL A 10 -13.46 -1.59 1.95
CA VAL A 10 -12.96 -2.55 2.94
C VAL A 10 -11.47 -2.33 3.14
N ALA A 11 -11.11 -1.89 4.34
CA ALA A 11 -9.74 -1.57 4.74
C ALA A 11 -9.15 -2.68 5.61
N GLU A 12 -8.08 -3.32 5.14
CA GLU A 12 -7.31 -4.26 5.96
C GLU A 12 -6.35 -3.50 6.88
N ALA A 13 -6.60 -3.53 8.20
CA ALA A 13 -5.91 -2.67 9.17
C ALA A 13 -4.53 -3.20 9.60
N VAL A 14 -3.86 -4.03 8.80
CA VAL A 14 -2.51 -4.57 9.11
C VAL A 14 -1.42 -3.50 9.01
N THR A 15 -1.64 -2.48 8.18
CA THR A 15 -0.81 -1.26 8.14
C THR A 15 -1.69 -0.04 7.93
N LEU A 16 -1.19 1.15 8.29
CA LEU A 16 -1.92 2.39 8.07
C LEU A 16 -2.15 2.68 6.57
N ALA A 17 -1.28 2.21 5.69
CA ALA A 17 -1.41 2.38 4.24
C ALA A 17 -2.70 1.75 3.68
N HIS A 18 -3.05 0.54 4.16
CA HIS A 18 -4.24 -0.19 3.72
C HIS A 18 -5.55 0.35 4.30
N LEU A 19 -5.50 1.23 5.30
CA LEU A 19 -6.62 2.05 5.76
C LEU A 19 -6.71 3.36 4.97
N ALA A 20 -5.58 4.00 4.75
CA ALA A 20 -5.47 5.33 4.17
C ALA A 20 -6.12 5.43 2.78
N ARG A 21 -5.80 4.49 1.89
CA ARG A 21 -6.32 4.51 0.52
C ARG A 21 -7.83 4.30 0.46
N PRO A 22 -8.44 3.28 1.08
CA PRO A 22 -9.90 3.16 1.16
C PRO A 22 -10.59 4.39 1.78
N ALA A 23 -10.01 4.97 2.83
CA ALA A 23 -10.57 6.17 3.48
C ALA A 23 -10.56 7.39 2.53
N ALA A 24 -9.44 7.64 1.85
CA ALA A 24 -9.34 8.73 0.87
C ALA A 24 -10.30 8.56 -0.31
N LEU A 25 -10.42 7.33 -0.81
CA LEU A 25 -11.31 6.99 -1.93
C LEU A 25 -12.78 7.11 -1.55
N ALA A 26 -13.16 6.67 -0.35
CA ALA A 26 -14.52 6.85 0.16
C ALA A 26 -14.87 8.35 0.31
N ALA A 27 -13.95 9.13 0.88
CA ALA A 27 -14.12 10.56 1.10
C ALA A 27 -14.15 11.40 -0.19
N CYS A 28 -13.53 10.92 -1.28
CA CYS A 28 -13.50 11.67 -2.54
C CYS A 28 -14.80 11.52 -3.36
N LEU A 29 -15.65 10.54 -3.09
CA LEU A 29 -16.91 10.35 -3.79
C LEU A 29 -17.94 11.41 -3.41
N ASP A 30 -18.78 11.78 -4.37
CA ASP A 30 -19.86 12.73 -4.14
C ASP A 30 -20.99 12.09 -3.30
N PRO A 31 -21.27 12.56 -2.08
CA PRO A 31 -22.31 11.98 -1.23
C PRO A 31 -23.72 12.22 -1.77
N ALA A 32 -23.91 13.13 -2.74
CA ALA A 32 -25.19 13.28 -3.42
C ALA A 32 -25.44 12.15 -4.43
N ARG A 33 -24.39 11.53 -4.97
CA ARG A 33 -24.45 10.48 -5.98
C ARG A 33 -24.30 9.07 -5.40
N TYR A 34 -23.50 8.90 -4.33
CA TYR A 34 -23.12 7.60 -3.79
C TYR A 34 -23.35 7.51 -2.28
N ASP A 35 -23.70 6.32 -1.79
CA ASP A 35 -23.66 5.97 -0.37
C ASP A 35 -22.35 5.22 -0.11
N ALA A 36 -21.27 5.97 0.19
CA ALA A 36 -19.98 5.39 0.48
C ALA A 36 -19.91 4.95 1.96
N ARG A 37 -19.64 3.66 2.19
CA ARG A 37 -19.46 3.04 3.50
C ARG A 37 -18.05 2.52 3.63
N ILE A 38 -17.44 2.63 4.83
CA ILE A 38 -16.13 2.09 5.11
C ILE A 38 -16.21 1.02 6.21
N ALA A 39 -15.50 -0.08 6.03
CA ALA A 39 -15.36 -1.13 7.03
C ALA A 39 -13.89 -1.29 7.41
N CYS A 40 -13.60 -1.33 8.71
CA CYS A 40 -12.25 -1.51 9.23
C CYS A 40 -12.26 -2.06 10.67
N ALA A 41 -11.09 -2.47 11.17
CA ALA A 41 -10.92 -2.84 12.56
C ALA A 41 -11.13 -1.65 13.50
N ASP A 42 -11.72 -1.90 14.68
CA ASP A 42 -12.05 -0.84 15.66
C ASP A 42 -10.84 0.01 16.04
N ALA A 43 -9.67 -0.60 16.24
CA ALA A 43 -8.44 0.10 16.57
C ALA A 43 -8.00 1.12 15.50
N ALA A 44 -8.42 0.94 14.24
CA ALA A 44 -8.09 1.81 13.11
C ALA A 44 -9.06 3.00 12.97
N ARG A 45 -10.25 2.95 13.57
CA ARG A 45 -11.27 4.01 13.45
C ARG A 45 -10.78 5.40 13.86
N ARG A 46 -9.89 5.49 14.86
CA ARG A 46 -9.31 6.77 15.30
C ARG A 46 -8.64 7.58 14.19
N PHE A 47 -8.26 6.93 13.09
CA PHE A 47 -7.63 7.59 11.95
C PHE A 47 -8.63 8.02 10.86
N LEU A 48 -9.92 7.72 11.00
CA LEU A 48 -10.96 8.08 10.02
C LEU A 48 -11.58 9.47 10.28
N GLY A 49 -11.24 10.14 11.40
CA GLY A 49 -11.81 11.44 11.75
C GLY A 49 -13.33 11.39 11.88
N ALA A 50 -14.03 12.30 11.22
CA ALA A 50 -15.50 12.38 11.27
C ALA A 50 -16.20 11.10 10.73
N GLY A 51 -15.54 10.32 9.87
CA GLY A 51 -16.07 9.04 9.37
C GLY A 51 -16.04 7.89 10.37
N ALA A 52 -15.34 8.04 11.50
CA ALA A 52 -15.15 6.97 12.48
C ALA A 52 -16.46 6.42 13.07
N ALA A 53 -17.45 7.30 13.32
CA ALA A 53 -18.74 6.91 13.89
C ALA A 53 -19.61 6.05 12.97
N GLN A 54 -19.39 6.14 11.67
CA GLN A 54 -20.16 5.45 10.64
C GLN A 54 -19.40 4.26 10.04
N ALA A 55 -18.20 3.95 10.54
CA ALA A 55 -17.42 2.84 10.06
C ALA A 55 -18.00 1.50 10.53
N GLU A 56 -18.19 0.57 9.60
CA GLU A 56 -18.62 -0.79 9.90
C GLU A 56 -17.49 -1.56 10.61
N PRO A 57 -17.78 -2.30 11.70
CA PRO A 57 -16.77 -3.11 12.36
C PRO A 57 -16.38 -4.29 11.45
N LEU A 58 -15.07 -4.52 11.31
CA LEU A 58 -14.55 -5.64 10.53
C LEU A 58 -13.27 -6.16 11.17
N ARG A 59 -13.15 -7.47 11.29
CA ARG A 59 -11.95 -8.12 11.82
C ARG A 59 -10.76 -7.92 10.88
N SER A 60 -9.61 -7.60 11.45
CA SER A 60 -8.29 -7.73 10.82
C SER A 60 -7.36 -8.48 11.77
N ILE A 61 -6.39 -9.23 11.23
CA ILE A 61 -5.31 -9.77 12.07
C ILE A 61 -4.52 -8.64 12.71
N ALA A 62 -3.93 -8.92 13.87
CA ALA A 62 -3.13 -7.93 14.57
C ALA A 62 -1.92 -7.48 13.69
N ALA A 63 -1.68 -6.17 13.62
CA ALA A 63 -0.55 -5.61 12.87
C ALA A 63 0.80 -6.21 13.31
N ALA A 64 0.97 -6.52 14.60
CA ALA A 64 2.16 -7.19 15.11
C ALA A 64 2.33 -8.61 14.53
N SER A 65 1.26 -9.40 14.43
CA SER A 65 1.30 -10.74 13.83
C SER A 65 1.64 -10.68 12.34
N PHE A 66 1.07 -9.70 11.62
CA PHE A 66 1.40 -9.45 10.22
C PHE A 66 2.89 -9.11 10.06
N ALA A 67 3.41 -8.16 10.84
CA ALA A 67 4.80 -7.74 10.79
C ALA A 67 5.77 -8.89 11.13
N GLN A 68 5.44 -9.69 12.15
CA GLN A 68 6.24 -10.86 12.56
C GLN A 68 6.33 -11.91 11.44
N ARG A 69 5.19 -12.28 10.84
CA ARG A 69 5.16 -13.25 9.72
C ARG A 69 5.94 -12.72 8.52
N LEU A 70 5.77 -11.45 8.19
CA LEU A 70 6.49 -10.82 7.09
C LEU A 70 8.01 -10.85 7.32
N ALA A 71 8.47 -10.49 8.52
CA ALA A 71 9.88 -10.53 8.90
C ALA A 71 10.47 -11.96 8.92
N ALA A 72 9.64 -12.96 9.23
CA ALA A 72 10.03 -14.37 9.20
C ALA A 72 9.95 -15.00 7.79
N GLY A 73 9.48 -14.26 6.76
CA GLY A 73 9.25 -14.81 5.43
C GLY A 73 8.14 -15.88 5.39
N GLN A 74 7.15 -15.74 6.26
CA GLN A 74 6.02 -16.66 6.35
C GLN A 74 4.79 -16.11 5.60
N PRO A 75 3.84 -16.98 5.18
CA PRO A 75 2.55 -16.52 4.67
C PRO A 75 1.87 -15.57 5.64
N VAL A 76 1.43 -14.41 5.15
CA VAL A 76 0.82 -13.36 5.99
C VAL A 76 -0.54 -13.77 6.55
N TYR A 77 -1.26 -14.65 5.85
CA TYR A 77 -2.53 -15.23 6.30
C TYR A 77 -2.48 -16.75 6.30
N THR A 78 -3.13 -17.34 7.29
CA THR A 78 -3.44 -18.78 7.33
C THR A 78 -4.75 -19.06 6.59
N LEU A 79 -5.00 -20.33 6.26
CA LEU A 79 -6.28 -20.74 5.69
C LEU A 79 -7.45 -20.51 6.66
N ALA A 80 -7.25 -20.72 7.95
CA ALA A 80 -8.28 -20.52 8.97
C ALA A 80 -8.68 -19.03 9.02
N GLU A 81 -7.72 -18.12 9.12
CA GLU A 81 -7.98 -16.68 9.10
C GLU A 81 -8.72 -16.24 7.84
N LEU A 82 -8.34 -16.75 6.67
CA LEU A 82 -9.04 -16.40 5.43
C LEU A 82 -10.46 -16.96 5.37
N ARG A 83 -10.74 -18.10 5.98
CA ARG A 83 -12.11 -18.63 6.11
C ARG A 83 -12.96 -17.74 7.01
N ASP A 84 -12.41 -17.37 8.16
CA ASP A 84 -13.07 -16.44 9.09
C ASP A 84 -13.36 -15.10 8.40
N TYR A 85 -12.40 -14.61 7.62
CA TYR A 85 -12.57 -13.37 6.84
C TYR A 85 -13.70 -13.47 5.79
N VAL A 86 -13.81 -14.59 5.08
CA VAL A 86 -14.94 -14.78 4.13
C VAL A 86 -16.28 -14.79 4.87
N THR A 87 -16.35 -15.43 6.03
CA THR A 87 -17.56 -15.41 6.86
C THR A 87 -17.94 -13.98 7.30
N ASP A 88 -16.96 -13.23 7.79
CA ASP A 88 -17.15 -11.84 8.23
C ASP A 88 -17.54 -10.92 7.05
N ASP A 89 -16.88 -11.09 5.87
CA ASP A 89 -17.19 -10.33 4.66
C ASP A 89 -18.62 -10.56 4.19
N LEU A 90 -19.07 -11.83 4.14
CA LEU A 90 -20.42 -12.16 3.71
C LEU A 90 -21.47 -11.60 4.69
N ALA A 91 -21.23 -11.72 6.00
CA ALA A 91 -22.11 -11.12 7.01
C ALA A 91 -22.15 -9.58 6.91
N LEU A 92 -21.02 -8.95 6.56
CA LEU A 92 -20.94 -7.51 6.29
C LEU A 92 -21.74 -7.14 5.02
N PHE A 93 -21.63 -7.94 3.94
CA PHE A 93 -22.38 -7.70 2.71
C PHE A 93 -23.89 -7.86 2.92
N ASP A 94 -24.31 -8.83 3.73
CA ASP A 94 -25.72 -9.00 4.10
C ASP A 94 -26.28 -7.80 4.88
N ARG A 95 -25.48 -7.18 5.75
CA ARG A 95 -25.90 -5.97 6.49
C ARG A 95 -25.91 -4.72 5.63
N VAL A 96 -24.83 -4.55 4.84
CA VAL A 96 -24.59 -3.32 4.08
C VAL A 96 -25.29 -3.34 2.72
N GLN A 97 -25.48 -4.52 2.11
CA GLN A 97 -26.06 -4.68 0.76
C GLN A 97 -25.33 -3.82 -0.29
N PRO A 98 -24.01 -4.01 -0.48
CA PRO A 98 -23.24 -3.17 -1.40
C PRO A 98 -23.52 -3.51 -2.86
N GLU A 99 -23.47 -2.51 -3.72
CA GLU A 99 -23.52 -2.68 -5.17
C GLU A 99 -22.13 -2.77 -5.80
N LEU A 100 -21.11 -2.31 -5.08
CA LEU A 100 -19.70 -2.40 -5.42
C LEU A 100 -18.87 -2.52 -4.14
N VAL A 101 -17.87 -3.41 -4.13
CA VAL A 101 -16.87 -3.52 -3.07
C VAL A 101 -15.54 -3.00 -3.58
N VAL A 102 -14.88 -2.14 -2.80
CA VAL A 102 -13.53 -1.61 -3.04
C VAL A 102 -12.64 -2.07 -1.90
N GLY A 103 -11.60 -2.84 -2.17
CA GLY A 103 -10.72 -3.39 -1.13
C GLY A 103 -9.25 -3.07 -1.35
N ASP A 104 -8.52 -2.99 -0.24
CA ASP A 104 -7.07 -2.84 -0.24
C ASP A 104 -6.46 -3.93 0.65
N PHE A 105 -5.72 -4.84 0.01
CA PHE A 105 -5.00 -5.96 0.64
C PHE A 105 -5.85 -6.99 1.40
N ARG A 106 -7.17 -6.92 1.37
CA ARG A 106 -8.05 -7.93 1.97
C ARG A 106 -8.28 -9.09 1.00
N LEU A 107 -7.44 -10.12 1.09
CA LEU A 107 -7.38 -11.22 0.12
C LEU A 107 -8.67 -12.05 0.05
N SER A 108 -9.45 -12.11 1.13
CA SER A 108 -10.74 -12.81 1.17
C SER A 108 -11.76 -12.23 0.17
N LEU A 109 -11.68 -10.93 -0.15
CA LEU A 109 -12.62 -10.29 -1.09
C LEU A 109 -12.61 -10.91 -2.48
N SER A 110 -11.48 -11.48 -2.91
CA SER A 110 -11.40 -12.23 -4.16
C SER A 110 -12.28 -13.50 -4.17
N VAL A 111 -12.74 -13.93 -3.00
CA VAL A 111 -13.68 -15.06 -2.82
C VAL A 111 -15.06 -14.55 -2.41
N SER A 112 -15.16 -13.78 -1.33
CA SER A 112 -16.43 -13.32 -0.75
C SER A 112 -17.26 -12.48 -1.71
N ALA A 113 -16.64 -11.57 -2.48
CA ALA A 113 -17.33 -10.77 -3.47
C ALA A 113 -17.95 -11.63 -4.61
N ARG A 114 -17.20 -12.65 -5.07
CA ARG A 114 -17.71 -13.59 -6.08
C ARG A 114 -18.85 -14.45 -5.55
N LEU A 115 -18.76 -14.90 -4.30
CA LEU A 115 -19.85 -15.68 -3.66
C LEU A 115 -21.11 -14.86 -3.51
N ALA A 116 -20.98 -13.57 -3.21
CA ALA A 116 -22.11 -12.63 -3.09
C ALA A 116 -22.59 -12.06 -4.42
N GLY A 117 -21.91 -12.32 -5.54
CA GLY A 117 -22.23 -11.72 -6.85
C GLY A 117 -22.08 -10.21 -6.89
N VAL A 118 -21.18 -9.65 -6.09
CA VAL A 118 -20.91 -8.21 -6.03
C VAL A 118 -19.61 -7.90 -6.78
N PRO A 119 -19.58 -6.90 -7.68
CA PRO A 119 -18.36 -6.47 -8.34
C PRO A 119 -17.28 -6.06 -7.33
N TYR A 120 -16.04 -6.48 -7.60
CA TYR A 120 -14.89 -6.19 -6.74
C TYR A 120 -13.82 -5.37 -7.47
N LEU A 121 -13.47 -4.22 -6.89
CA LEU A 121 -12.38 -3.35 -7.30
C LEU A 121 -11.27 -3.45 -6.27
N ALA A 122 -10.10 -3.92 -6.67
CA ALA A 122 -8.92 -3.96 -5.81
C ALA A 122 -8.04 -2.71 -6.00
N ILE A 123 -7.57 -2.16 -4.89
CA ILE A 123 -6.51 -1.16 -4.88
C ILE A 123 -5.20 -1.87 -4.57
N SER A 124 -4.18 -1.61 -5.38
CA SER A 124 -2.86 -2.23 -5.21
C SER A 124 -1.77 -1.25 -5.67
N ASN A 125 -0.53 -1.74 -5.73
CA ASN A 125 0.61 -1.01 -6.28
C ASN A 125 1.05 -1.64 -7.60
N ALA A 126 1.45 -0.83 -8.59
CA ALA A 126 1.79 -1.29 -9.94
C ALA A 126 3.02 -2.24 -9.94
N TYR A 127 3.95 -2.05 -9.03
CA TYR A 127 5.10 -2.95 -8.87
C TYR A 127 4.73 -4.33 -8.30
N TRP A 128 3.50 -4.51 -7.76
CA TRP A 128 2.90 -5.80 -7.42
C TRP A 128 2.02 -6.36 -8.55
N SER A 129 1.93 -5.67 -9.68
CA SER A 129 1.22 -6.19 -10.83
C SER A 129 1.95 -7.40 -11.44
N PRO A 130 1.24 -8.47 -11.83
CA PRO A 130 1.81 -9.49 -12.70
C PRO A 130 2.18 -8.91 -14.08
N TRP A 131 1.65 -7.74 -14.43
CA TRP A 131 1.85 -6.99 -15.66
C TRP A 131 2.81 -5.81 -15.50
N ALA A 132 3.53 -5.69 -14.39
CA ALA A 132 4.56 -4.67 -14.21
C ALA A 132 5.64 -4.81 -15.29
N ALA A 133 6.13 -3.70 -15.85
CA ALA A 133 7.22 -3.72 -16.82
C ALA A 133 8.50 -4.35 -16.24
N ASP A 134 8.81 -4.06 -14.95
CA ASP A 134 9.83 -4.79 -14.20
C ASP A 134 9.19 -5.83 -13.29
N ARG A 135 9.35 -7.10 -13.66
CA ARG A 135 8.80 -8.26 -12.92
C ARG A 135 9.81 -8.91 -11.98
N SER A 136 11.00 -8.38 -11.82
CA SER A 136 11.99 -8.90 -10.87
C SER A 136 11.56 -8.60 -9.43
N LEU A 137 11.93 -9.48 -8.51
CA LEU A 137 11.62 -9.32 -7.09
C LEU A 137 12.91 -9.19 -6.27
N PRO A 138 13.07 -8.14 -5.47
CA PRO A 138 14.23 -7.97 -4.62
C PRO A 138 14.17 -8.91 -3.41
N LEU A 139 15.35 -9.38 -2.98
CA LEU A 139 15.49 -10.14 -1.76
C LEU A 139 15.15 -9.27 -0.54
N PRO A 140 14.12 -9.63 0.27
CA PRO A 140 13.82 -8.89 1.49
C PRO A 140 14.92 -9.05 2.55
N VAL A 141 14.82 -8.28 3.63
CA VAL A 141 15.65 -8.51 4.82
C VAL A 141 15.13 -9.76 5.53
N LEU A 142 16.01 -10.71 5.72
CA LEU A 142 15.77 -11.95 6.47
C LEU A 142 16.89 -12.11 7.52
N PRO A 143 16.72 -12.90 8.59
CA PRO A 143 17.69 -12.99 9.68
C PRO A 143 19.12 -13.31 9.26
N TRP A 144 19.28 -14.01 8.15
CA TRP A 144 20.59 -14.45 7.62
C TRP A 144 21.18 -13.50 6.56
N THR A 145 20.40 -12.57 5.97
CA THR A 145 20.85 -11.73 4.83
C THR A 145 22.01 -10.80 5.18
N ARG A 146 22.16 -10.44 6.46
CA ARG A 146 23.28 -9.60 6.91
C ARG A 146 24.65 -10.26 6.79
N TRP A 147 24.68 -11.60 6.76
CA TRP A 147 25.93 -12.38 6.78
C TRP A 147 26.41 -12.83 5.40
N VAL A 148 25.58 -12.71 4.37
CA VAL A 148 25.86 -13.21 3.02
C VAL A 148 26.04 -12.04 2.05
N PRO A 149 27.01 -12.08 1.10
CA PRO A 149 27.11 -11.09 0.05
C PRO A 149 25.79 -10.94 -0.72
N LEU A 150 25.26 -9.71 -0.82
CA LEU A 150 23.90 -9.47 -1.34
C LEU A 150 23.71 -9.96 -2.77
N ALA A 151 24.72 -9.78 -3.64
CA ALA A 151 24.64 -10.23 -5.03
C ALA A 151 24.47 -11.76 -5.14
N LEU A 152 25.17 -12.50 -4.28
CA LEU A 152 25.05 -13.96 -4.22
C LEU A 152 23.69 -14.39 -3.65
N ALA A 153 23.26 -13.73 -2.57
CA ALA A 153 21.97 -13.99 -1.95
C ALA A 153 20.81 -13.69 -2.91
N GLN A 154 20.88 -12.60 -3.68
CA GLN A 154 19.88 -12.27 -4.70
C GLN A 154 19.83 -13.33 -5.81
N ARG A 155 20.97 -13.74 -6.35
CA ARG A 155 21.01 -14.81 -7.38
C ARG A 155 20.43 -16.12 -6.85
N GLY A 156 20.78 -16.50 -5.63
CA GLY A 156 20.20 -17.68 -4.98
C GLY A 156 18.69 -17.56 -4.82
N PHE A 157 18.21 -16.39 -4.37
CA PHE A 157 16.77 -16.11 -4.25
C PHE A 157 16.06 -16.19 -5.61
N ASP A 158 16.62 -15.62 -6.66
CA ASP A 158 16.02 -15.64 -8.00
C ASP A 158 15.85 -17.08 -8.53
N LEU A 159 16.80 -17.96 -8.24
CA LEU A 159 16.75 -19.37 -8.62
C LEU A 159 15.65 -20.14 -7.87
N VAL A 160 15.52 -19.91 -6.55
CA VAL A 160 14.56 -20.64 -5.70
C VAL A 160 13.22 -19.90 -5.51
N ARG A 161 13.09 -18.69 -6.03
CA ARG A 161 11.93 -17.80 -5.85
C ARG A 161 10.57 -18.48 -6.03
N PRO A 162 10.30 -19.27 -7.09
CA PRO A 162 9.00 -19.91 -7.24
C PRO A 162 8.67 -20.85 -6.08
N LEU A 163 9.67 -21.57 -5.58
CA LEU A 163 9.52 -22.51 -4.44
C LEU A 163 9.28 -21.77 -3.13
N VAL A 164 10.00 -20.64 -2.92
CA VAL A 164 9.88 -19.83 -1.69
C VAL A 164 8.55 -19.08 -1.63
N LEU A 165 8.04 -18.60 -2.77
CA LEU A 165 6.79 -17.82 -2.83
C LEU A 165 5.54 -18.70 -2.93
N ALA A 166 5.62 -19.93 -3.42
CA ALA A 166 4.47 -20.84 -3.52
C ALA A 166 3.72 -21.05 -2.19
N PRO A 167 4.39 -21.21 -1.03
CA PRO A 167 3.71 -21.30 0.27
C PRO A 167 2.80 -20.11 0.57
N HIS A 168 3.16 -18.90 0.14
CA HIS A 168 2.37 -17.68 0.36
C HIS A 168 1.07 -17.67 -0.44
N CYS A 169 1.02 -18.35 -1.58
CA CYS A 169 -0.18 -18.48 -2.40
C CYS A 169 -1.14 -19.59 -1.91
N ARG A 170 -0.62 -20.60 -1.19
CA ARG A 170 -1.38 -21.80 -0.80
C ARG A 170 -2.64 -21.52 0.03
N PRO A 171 -2.65 -20.63 1.04
CA PRO A 171 -3.85 -20.38 1.83
C PRO A 171 -5.04 -19.93 0.97
N LEU A 172 -4.85 -18.93 0.10
CA LEU A 172 -5.90 -18.45 -0.79
C LEU A 172 -6.29 -19.50 -1.82
N GLN A 173 -5.34 -20.23 -2.39
CA GLN A 173 -5.63 -21.31 -3.34
C GLN A 173 -6.52 -22.43 -2.73
N ARG A 174 -6.24 -22.80 -1.48
CA ARG A 174 -7.06 -23.79 -0.75
C ARG A 174 -8.46 -23.23 -0.45
N LEU A 175 -8.54 -21.96 -0.08
CA LEU A 175 -9.81 -21.29 0.15
C LEU A 175 -10.65 -21.26 -1.13
N ARG A 176 -10.10 -20.82 -2.25
CA ARG A 176 -10.78 -20.78 -3.56
C ARG A 176 -11.31 -22.17 -3.95
N ARG A 177 -10.47 -23.21 -3.83
CA ARG A 177 -10.87 -24.58 -4.12
C ARG A 177 -12.04 -25.04 -3.23
N ALA A 178 -12.01 -24.69 -1.94
CA ALA A 178 -13.09 -25.04 -1.02
C ALA A 178 -14.44 -24.41 -1.40
N HIS A 179 -14.43 -23.31 -2.13
CA HIS A 179 -15.62 -22.61 -2.63
C HIS A 179 -15.87 -22.84 -4.14
N GLY A 180 -15.25 -23.85 -4.76
CA GLY A 180 -15.46 -24.18 -6.17
C GLY A 180 -14.95 -23.13 -7.17
N LEU A 181 -14.13 -22.17 -6.73
CA LEU A 181 -13.54 -21.16 -7.59
C LEU A 181 -12.29 -21.67 -8.33
N PRO A 182 -12.06 -21.25 -9.58
CA PRO A 182 -10.89 -21.66 -10.34
C PRO A 182 -9.59 -21.25 -9.63
N PRO A 183 -8.52 -22.07 -9.74
CA PRO A 183 -7.23 -21.73 -9.14
C PRO A 183 -6.60 -20.51 -9.82
N LEU A 184 -5.82 -19.76 -9.06
CA LEU A 184 -4.94 -18.72 -9.61
C LEU A 184 -3.57 -19.33 -9.97
N PRO A 185 -2.79 -18.70 -10.84
CA PRO A 185 -1.37 -19.01 -10.99
C PRO A 185 -0.64 -18.96 -9.64
N ALA A 186 0.42 -19.76 -9.48
CA ALA A 186 1.25 -19.77 -8.27
C ALA A 186 2.20 -18.56 -8.21
N ASP A 187 1.67 -17.38 -8.47
CA ASP A 187 2.36 -16.09 -8.41
C ASP A 187 1.69 -15.20 -7.36
N LEU A 188 2.48 -14.72 -6.40
CA LEU A 188 2.00 -13.88 -5.31
C LEU A 188 1.32 -12.59 -5.83
N ARG A 189 1.77 -12.07 -6.97
CA ARG A 189 1.18 -10.89 -7.61
C ARG A 189 -0.23 -11.15 -8.11
N GLN A 190 -0.51 -12.35 -8.62
CA GLN A 190 -1.88 -12.77 -8.99
C GLN A 190 -2.80 -12.85 -7.77
N VAL A 191 -2.25 -13.30 -6.63
CA VAL A 191 -2.98 -13.33 -5.35
C VAL A 191 -3.39 -11.93 -4.89
N TYR A 192 -2.54 -10.93 -5.10
CA TYR A 192 -2.78 -9.55 -4.67
C TYR A 192 -3.63 -8.72 -5.64
N THR A 193 -3.90 -9.24 -6.84
CA THR A 193 -4.59 -8.50 -7.89
C THR A 193 -5.77 -9.26 -8.50
N ASP A 194 -6.32 -10.26 -7.79
CA ASP A 194 -7.46 -11.05 -8.23
C ASP A 194 -8.79 -10.32 -7.95
N ALA A 195 -9.22 -9.48 -8.88
CA ALA A 195 -10.43 -8.67 -8.82
C ALA A 195 -11.01 -8.45 -10.22
N ASP A 196 -12.24 -7.95 -10.32
CA ASP A 196 -12.87 -7.59 -11.59
C ASP A 196 -12.21 -6.34 -12.21
N ARG A 197 -11.68 -5.46 -11.35
CA ARG A 197 -10.82 -4.33 -11.73
C ARG A 197 -9.74 -4.11 -10.68
N VAL A 198 -8.54 -3.80 -11.14
CA VAL A 198 -7.40 -3.45 -10.29
C VAL A 198 -6.95 -2.03 -10.62
N LEU A 199 -6.91 -1.17 -9.61
CA LEU A 199 -6.40 0.18 -9.72
C LEU A 199 -5.08 0.31 -8.95
N TYR A 200 -4.05 0.76 -9.65
CA TYR A 200 -2.72 0.93 -9.08
C TYR A 200 -2.53 2.36 -8.58
N ALA A 201 -2.29 2.49 -7.29
CA ALA A 201 -2.13 3.76 -6.57
C ALA A 201 -0.71 4.36 -6.73
N ASP A 202 -0.14 4.27 -7.93
CA ASP A 202 1.21 4.71 -8.26
C ASP A 202 1.24 5.61 -9.49
N ASP A 203 2.26 6.46 -9.58
CA ASP A 203 2.57 7.23 -10.78
C ASP A 203 3.00 6.28 -11.92
N ALA A 204 2.26 6.30 -13.02
CA ALA A 204 2.51 5.45 -14.19
C ALA A 204 3.91 5.65 -14.81
N ALA A 205 4.47 6.85 -14.71
CA ALA A 205 5.80 7.14 -15.22
C ALA A 205 6.90 6.49 -14.37
N LEU A 206 6.67 6.29 -13.06
CA LEU A 206 7.63 5.66 -12.17
C LEU A 206 7.49 4.13 -12.11
N PHE A 207 6.27 3.62 -12.34
CA PHE A 207 5.92 2.20 -12.24
C PHE A 207 5.07 1.77 -13.44
N PRO A 208 5.64 1.74 -14.66
CA PRO A 208 4.88 1.39 -15.86
C PRO A 208 4.39 -0.05 -15.85
N LEU A 209 3.25 -0.28 -16.47
CA LEU A 209 2.78 -1.61 -16.86
C LEU A 209 3.34 -1.96 -18.25
N GLY A 210 3.51 -3.25 -18.52
CA GLY A 210 3.84 -3.74 -19.84
C GLY A 210 2.66 -3.57 -20.80
N ASP A 211 2.96 -3.63 -22.10
CA ASP A 211 1.97 -3.49 -23.18
C ASP A 211 0.95 -4.65 -23.19
N ASP A 212 1.29 -5.76 -22.54
CA ASP A 212 0.45 -6.95 -22.38
C ASP A 212 -0.54 -6.83 -21.20
N ALA A 213 -0.59 -5.69 -20.50
CA ALA A 213 -1.50 -5.49 -19.37
C ALA A 213 -2.95 -5.44 -19.84
N PRO A 214 -3.83 -6.32 -19.32
CA PRO A 214 -5.23 -6.35 -19.71
C PRO A 214 -6.01 -5.12 -19.20
N PRO A 215 -7.11 -4.76 -19.87
CA PRO A 215 -7.80 -3.47 -19.65
C PRO A 215 -8.40 -3.28 -18.25
N GLN A 216 -8.56 -4.35 -17.48
CA GLN A 216 -9.01 -4.27 -16.09
C GLN A 216 -7.92 -3.78 -15.12
N HIS A 217 -6.64 -3.80 -15.53
CA HIS A 217 -5.51 -3.29 -14.77
C HIS A 217 -5.17 -1.87 -15.21
N ARG A 218 -5.37 -0.88 -14.34
CA ARG A 218 -5.22 0.54 -14.66
C ARG A 218 -4.45 1.30 -13.60
N HIS A 219 -3.73 2.32 -13.98
CA HIS A 219 -3.20 3.28 -13.03
C HIS A 219 -4.30 4.22 -12.55
N LEU A 220 -4.42 4.35 -11.24
CA LEU A 220 -5.18 5.40 -10.57
C LEU A 220 -4.29 6.62 -10.32
N GLY A 221 -2.99 6.39 -10.15
CA GLY A 221 -2.04 7.38 -9.65
C GLY A 221 -2.05 7.49 -8.12
N PRO A 222 -1.14 8.29 -7.55
CA PRO A 222 -0.99 8.44 -6.10
C PRO A 222 -2.31 8.78 -5.40
N VAL A 223 -2.55 8.16 -4.24
CA VAL A 223 -3.71 8.42 -3.39
C VAL A 223 -3.22 9.15 -2.14
N PRO A 224 -3.23 10.50 -2.14
CA PRO A 224 -2.78 11.27 -1.00
C PRO A 224 -3.74 11.09 0.18
N TRP A 225 -3.16 10.93 1.36
CA TRP A 225 -3.90 10.86 2.60
C TRP A 225 -2.99 11.18 3.78
N SER A 226 -3.50 11.92 4.72
CA SER A 226 -2.89 12.14 6.04
C SER A 226 -3.95 11.93 7.12
N PRO A 227 -3.58 11.38 8.29
CA PRO A 227 -4.53 11.27 9.39
C PRO A 227 -5.00 12.67 9.79
N PRO A 228 -6.32 12.87 10.02
CA PRO A 228 -6.89 14.16 10.40
C PRO A 228 -6.62 14.46 11.88
N LEU A 229 -5.35 14.60 12.23
CA LEU A 229 -4.89 14.87 13.58
C LEU A 229 -4.42 16.32 13.70
N PRO A 230 -4.59 16.94 14.90
CA PRO A 230 -4.11 18.29 15.15
C PRO A 230 -2.58 18.36 15.04
N LEU A 231 -2.09 19.52 14.60
CA LEU A 231 -0.66 19.79 14.63
C LEU A 231 -0.18 19.94 16.09
N PRO A 232 1.02 19.44 16.41
CA PRO A 232 1.57 19.61 17.75
C PRO A 232 1.92 21.08 18.02
N PRO A 233 1.92 21.54 19.30
CA PRO A 233 2.15 22.94 19.66
C PRO A 233 3.45 23.52 19.08
N TRP A 234 4.51 22.72 19.05
CA TRP A 234 5.83 23.13 18.53
C TRP A 234 5.88 23.35 17.00
N TRP A 235 4.81 23.01 16.27
CA TRP A 235 4.81 23.10 14.81
C TRP A 235 5.06 24.53 14.28
N THR A 236 4.52 25.53 14.97
CA THR A 236 4.71 26.94 14.65
C THR A 236 6.09 27.47 15.02
N GLU A 237 6.82 26.74 15.87
CA GLU A 237 8.17 27.07 16.33
C GLU A 237 9.27 26.52 15.40
N LEU A 238 8.89 25.76 14.36
CA LEU A 238 9.84 25.22 13.40
C LEU A 238 10.57 26.36 12.68
N PRO A 239 11.92 26.37 12.67
CA PRO A 239 12.72 27.46 12.11
C PRO A 239 12.49 27.60 10.60
N ALA A 240 12.22 28.83 10.16
CA ALA A 240 11.95 29.11 8.74
C ALA A 240 13.20 29.00 7.85
N GLY A 241 14.38 29.26 8.41
CA GLY A 241 15.66 29.32 7.67
C GLY A 241 16.55 28.10 7.78
N GLN A 242 16.09 27.03 8.44
CA GLN A 242 16.85 25.80 8.60
C GLN A 242 16.32 24.70 7.68
N ASP A 243 17.22 23.99 7.02
CA ASP A 243 16.89 22.76 6.30
C ASP A 243 16.41 21.68 7.27
N LEU A 244 15.23 21.12 7.01
CA LEU A 244 14.60 20.09 7.84
C LEU A 244 14.62 18.73 7.14
N ALA A 245 14.86 17.68 7.91
CA ALA A 245 14.55 16.30 7.51
C ALA A 245 13.25 15.86 8.17
N TYR A 246 12.33 15.29 7.41
CA TYR A 246 11.18 14.58 7.96
C TYR A 246 11.49 13.08 8.04
N VAL A 247 11.36 12.50 9.23
CA VAL A 247 11.70 11.10 9.50
C VAL A 247 10.48 10.34 10.02
N THR A 248 10.12 9.26 9.38
CA THR A 248 9.10 8.33 9.89
C THR A 248 9.33 6.92 9.38
N MET A 249 9.25 5.94 10.27
CA MET A 249 9.30 4.53 9.86
C MET A 249 7.89 3.97 9.60
N GLY A 250 6.85 4.79 9.77
CA GLY A 250 5.46 4.36 9.62
C GLY A 250 5.11 3.22 10.58
N SER A 251 4.01 2.54 10.31
CA SER A 251 3.53 1.41 11.11
C SER A 251 4.21 0.06 10.80
N SER A 252 5.06 -0.01 9.78
CA SER A 252 5.66 -1.27 9.30
C SER A 252 7.17 -1.23 9.09
N GLY A 253 7.81 -0.12 9.42
CA GLY A 253 9.25 0.03 9.28
C GLY A 253 10.03 -0.26 10.57
N PRO A 254 11.37 -0.28 10.49
CA PRO A 254 12.26 -0.57 11.62
C PRO A 254 12.35 0.63 12.58
N ALA A 255 11.37 0.78 13.48
CA ALA A 255 11.30 1.91 14.42
C ALA A 255 12.56 2.06 15.30
N GLN A 256 13.26 0.95 15.59
CA GLN A 256 14.53 0.94 16.32
C GLN A 256 15.65 1.70 15.58
N ALA A 257 15.49 2.00 14.30
CA ALA A 257 16.45 2.81 13.54
C ALA A 257 16.30 4.32 13.81
N LEU A 258 15.20 4.79 14.39
CA LEU A 258 14.92 6.22 14.59
C LEU A 258 16.06 6.97 15.30
N PRO A 259 16.62 6.50 16.44
CA PRO A 259 17.70 7.23 17.12
C PRO A 259 18.93 7.38 16.25
N LEU A 260 19.31 6.34 15.50
CA LEU A 260 20.46 6.36 14.60
C LEU A 260 20.24 7.31 13.41
N LEU A 261 19.06 7.32 12.83
CA LEU A 261 18.68 8.22 11.75
C LEU A 261 18.71 9.68 12.20
N VAL A 262 18.10 9.97 13.35
CA VAL A 262 18.11 11.33 13.94
C VAL A 262 19.53 11.80 14.16
N ALA A 263 20.38 11.00 14.80
CA ALA A 263 21.76 11.36 15.05
C ALA A 263 22.56 11.64 13.77
N ALA A 264 22.43 10.78 12.76
CA ALA A 264 23.12 10.94 11.48
C ALA A 264 22.69 12.20 10.72
N LEU A 265 21.38 12.51 10.70
CA LEU A 265 20.85 13.71 10.04
C LEU A 265 21.19 14.99 10.79
N ARG A 266 21.20 14.96 12.12
CA ARG A 266 21.70 16.07 12.95
C ARG A 266 23.17 16.34 12.67
N GLY A 267 23.98 15.29 12.50
CA GLY A 267 25.40 15.40 12.11
C GLY A 267 25.62 16.09 10.76
N LEU A 268 24.62 16.13 9.89
CA LEU A 268 24.62 16.90 8.62
C LEU A 268 24.10 18.34 8.77
N GLY A 269 23.82 18.80 9.99
CA GLY A 269 23.32 20.16 10.26
C GLY A 269 21.82 20.33 10.06
N LEU A 270 21.07 19.27 9.73
CA LEU A 270 19.63 19.35 9.53
C LEU A 270 18.86 19.46 10.84
N GLY A 271 17.79 20.24 10.87
CA GLY A 271 16.73 20.04 11.85
C GLY A 271 15.96 18.76 11.54
N VAL A 272 15.47 18.05 12.57
CA VAL A 272 14.81 16.76 12.35
C VAL A 272 13.40 16.75 12.94
N VAL A 273 12.41 16.59 12.10
CA VAL A 273 10.99 16.40 12.46
C VAL A 273 10.68 14.91 12.39
N VAL A 274 10.21 14.31 13.48
CA VAL A 274 10.00 12.86 13.61
C VAL A 274 8.55 12.53 13.86
N ALA A 275 7.97 11.63 13.06
CA ALA A 275 6.73 10.94 13.38
C ALA A 275 7.07 9.50 13.82
N THR A 276 6.86 9.21 15.11
CA THR A 276 7.32 7.96 15.73
C THR A 276 6.39 6.78 15.49
N ALA A 277 5.13 7.02 15.09
CA ALA A 277 4.05 6.02 15.03
C ALA A 277 3.84 5.28 16.38
N GLY A 278 4.08 5.97 17.50
CA GLY A 278 3.99 5.43 18.87
C GLY A 278 5.24 4.67 19.33
N ALA A 279 6.32 4.65 18.52
CA ALA A 279 7.58 4.06 18.96
C ALA A 279 8.33 4.99 19.94
N PRO A 280 9.02 4.44 20.95
CA PRO A 280 9.81 5.26 21.86
C PRO A 280 10.95 5.97 21.10
N LEU A 281 11.09 7.26 21.36
CA LEU A 281 12.23 8.07 20.94
C LEU A 281 12.87 8.67 22.20
N PRO A 282 14.19 8.68 22.33
CA PRO A 282 14.85 9.45 23.38
C PRO A 282 14.36 10.89 23.35
N ALA A 283 14.34 11.54 24.53
CA ALA A 283 13.86 12.91 24.64
C ALA A 283 14.46 13.80 23.55
N PRO A 284 13.66 14.57 22.81
CA PRO A 284 14.15 15.38 21.72
C PRO A 284 15.19 16.40 22.24
N GLY A 285 16.41 16.36 21.69
CA GLY A 285 17.42 17.39 21.93
C GLY A 285 17.16 18.62 21.06
N ALA A 286 18.05 19.62 21.17
CA ALA A 286 17.97 20.83 20.35
C ALA A 286 17.93 20.49 18.85
N GLY A 287 16.94 21.07 18.13
CA GLY A 287 16.72 20.86 16.71
C GLY A 287 16.09 19.52 16.34
N VAL A 288 15.44 18.84 17.29
CA VAL A 288 14.62 17.64 17.06
C VAL A 288 13.23 17.87 17.60
N TRP A 289 12.24 17.67 16.77
CA TRP A 289 10.80 17.80 17.10
C TRP A 289 10.12 16.47 16.83
N ALA A 290 9.40 15.95 17.79
CA ALA A 290 8.78 14.64 17.69
C ALA A 290 7.29 14.67 18.05
N ALA A 291 6.52 13.86 17.34
CA ALA A 291 5.14 13.53 17.66
C ALA A 291 4.87 12.07 17.25
N ASP A 292 3.84 11.44 17.80
CA ASP A 292 3.49 10.08 17.41
C ASP A 292 3.03 10.03 15.95
N TYR A 293 2.18 10.97 15.56
CA TYR A 293 1.67 11.08 14.19
C TYR A 293 1.69 12.55 13.76
N LEU A 294 1.95 12.76 12.47
CA LEU A 294 1.91 14.07 11.83
C LEU A 294 1.13 13.99 10.52
N PRO A 295 0.48 15.07 10.09
CA PRO A 295 0.03 15.19 8.71
C PRO A 295 1.25 15.14 7.76
N GLY A 296 1.47 13.97 7.14
CA GLY A 296 2.69 13.69 6.38
C GLY A 296 2.91 14.62 5.19
N GLU A 297 1.82 15.10 4.57
CA GLU A 297 1.89 16.11 3.49
C GLU A 297 2.48 17.43 3.97
N LEU A 298 2.05 17.91 5.14
CA LEU A 298 2.58 19.15 5.72
C LEU A 298 4.03 18.96 6.18
N ALA A 299 4.36 17.81 6.76
CA ALA A 299 5.71 17.50 7.18
C ALA A 299 6.67 17.39 5.97
N ALA A 300 6.25 16.72 4.90
CA ALA A 300 7.02 16.61 3.67
C ALA A 300 7.22 17.96 2.97
N ALA A 301 6.20 18.84 2.98
CA ALA A 301 6.30 20.18 2.41
C ALA A 301 7.36 21.07 3.09
N ARG A 302 7.61 20.85 4.39
CA ARG A 302 8.64 21.56 5.17
C ARG A 302 10.02 20.92 5.06
N ALA A 303 10.10 19.70 4.51
CA ALA A 303 11.33 18.92 4.50
C ALA A 303 12.19 19.19 3.25
N ARG A 304 13.51 19.23 3.44
CA ARG A 304 14.51 19.19 2.37
C ARG A 304 14.76 17.76 1.89
N ILE A 305 14.56 16.78 2.79
CA ILE A 305 14.65 15.35 2.55
C ILE A 305 13.62 14.61 3.42
N VAL A 306 13.02 13.57 2.89
CA VAL A 306 12.15 12.66 3.66
C VAL A 306 12.84 11.32 3.83
N VAL A 307 12.95 10.86 5.08
CA VAL A 307 13.51 9.56 5.44
C VAL A 307 12.37 8.68 5.96
N CYS A 308 12.10 7.57 5.28
CA CYS A 308 11.00 6.69 5.65
C CYS A 308 11.37 5.22 5.47
N ASN A 309 10.43 4.31 5.76
CA ASN A 309 10.62 2.88 5.50
C ASN A 309 10.65 2.50 4.00
N GLY A 310 10.47 3.47 3.10
CA GLY A 310 10.42 3.23 1.66
C GLY A 310 9.05 2.81 1.12
N GLY A 311 8.01 2.78 1.96
CA GLY A 311 6.63 2.49 1.52
C GLY A 311 6.01 3.64 0.71
N ALA A 312 5.06 3.30 -0.16
CA ALA A 312 4.48 4.23 -1.12
C ALA A 312 3.81 5.48 -0.51
N PRO A 313 2.98 5.43 0.55
CA PRO A 313 2.24 6.61 0.98
C PRO A 313 3.14 7.78 1.39
N THR A 314 4.11 7.57 2.28
CA THR A 314 5.01 8.63 2.72
C THR A 314 5.92 9.14 1.60
N ALA A 315 6.41 8.22 0.76
CA ALA A 315 7.24 8.61 -0.37
C ALA A 315 6.45 9.42 -1.41
N GLN A 316 5.19 9.08 -1.66
CA GLN A 316 4.31 9.87 -2.55
C GLN A 316 4.06 11.28 -2.01
N GLN A 317 3.87 11.43 -0.69
CA GLN A 317 3.78 12.75 -0.04
C GLN A 317 5.07 13.56 -0.24
N ALA A 318 6.22 12.91 -0.09
CA ALA A 318 7.52 13.53 -0.35
C ALA A 318 7.67 14.01 -1.79
N LEU A 319 7.32 13.15 -2.76
CA LEU A 319 7.39 13.49 -4.19
C LEU A 319 6.42 14.60 -4.58
N ALA A 320 5.22 14.61 -3.99
CA ALA A 320 4.26 15.70 -4.20
C ALA A 320 4.82 17.05 -3.76
N ALA A 321 5.63 17.07 -2.69
CA ALA A 321 6.31 18.25 -2.18
C ALA A 321 7.67 18.55 -2.87
N GLY A 322 8.13 17.70 -3.79
CA GLY A 322 9.44 17.81 -4.40
C GLY A 322 10.59 17.52 -3.45
N ALA A 323 10.39 16.68 -2.44
CA ALA A 323 11.44 16.23 -1.54
C ALA A 323 11.98 14.85 -1.96
N PRO A 324 13.32 14.66 -2.05
CA PRO A 324 13.91 13.36 -2.32
C PRO A 324 13.69 12.40 -1.15
N VAL A 325 13.66 11.09 -1.44
CA VAL A 325 13.32 10.06 -0.45
C VAL A 325 14.53 9.19 -0.12
N LEU A 326 14.86 9.04 1.17
CA LEU A 326 15.76 8.02 1.67
C LEU A 326 14.94 6.91 2.32
N GLY A 327 14.86 5.75 1.67
CA GLY A 327 14.13 4.59 2.17
C GLY A 327 15.00 3.66 3.01
N VAL A 328 14.59 3.34 4.24
CA VAL A 328 15.19 2.30 5.09
C VAL A 328 14.35 1.04 4.97
N CYS A 329 14.67 0.22 3.98
CA CYS A 329 13.84 -0.88 3.54
C CYS A 329 14.14 -2.18 4.29
N SER A 330 13.08 -2.92 4.63
CA SER A 330 13.16 -4.24 5.27
C SER A 330 12.44 -5.34 4.50
N ASN A 331 11.36 -5.02 3.81
CA ASN A 331 10.54 -5.99 3.10
C ASN A 331 10.53 -5.73 1.58
N MET A 332 9.98 -6.68 0.86
CA MET A 332 9.96 -6.68 -0.61
C MET A 332 9.18 -5.49 -1.19
N ASP A 333 8.06 -5.12 -0.57
CA ASP A 333 7.23 -3.98 -0.98
C ASP A 333 8.03 -2.67 -0.99
N GLN A 334 8.74 -2.40 0.10
CA GLN A 334 9.57 -1.22 0.27
C GLN A 334 10.72 -1.15 -0.75
N PHE A 335 11.39 -2.29 -1.00
CA PHE A 335 12.44 -2.36 -2.01
C PHE A 335 11.91 -2.18 -3.44
N LEU A 336 10.75 -2.77 -3.76
CA LEU A 336 10.11 -2.59 -5.07
C LEU A 336 9.77 -1.13 -5.32
N HIS A 337 9.16 -0.47 -4.33
CA HIS A 337 8.82 0.93 -4.43
C HIS A 337 10.06 1.83 -4.57
N MET A 338 11.04 1.68 -3.67
CA MET A 338 12.26 2.50 -3.70
C MET A 338 13.12 2.26 -4.94
N ARG A 339 13.06 1.10 -5.56
CA ARG A 339 13.73 0.84 -6.84
C ARG A 339 13.18 1.71 -7.96
N GLY A 340 11.86 1.86 -8.06
CA GLY A 340 11.24 2.77 -9.02
C GLY A 340 11.69 4.23 -8.80
N LEU A 341 11.74 4.67 -7.55
CA LEU A 341 12.23 6.02 -7.23
C LEU A 341 13.72 6.20 -7.59
N ALA A 342 14.54 5.21 -7.25
CA ALA A 342 15.98 5.26 -7.51
C ALA A 342 16.31 5.29 -9.02
N ALA A 343 15.55 4.55 -9.84
CA ALA A 343 15.69 4.55 -11.29
C ALA A 343 15.48 5.95 -11.92
N HIS A 344 14.71 6.81 -11.24
CA HIS A 344 14.41 8.17 -11.69
C HIS A 344 15.18 9.26 -10.90
N GLY A 345 16.16 8.88 -10.07
CA GLY A 345 16.93 9.84 -9.27
C GLY A 345 16.17 10.52 -8.14
N LEU A 346 14.95 10.01 -7.79
CA LEU A 346 14.05 10.59 -6.80
C LEU A 346 14.29 10.10 -5.38
N GLY A 347 15.14 9.07 -5.22
CA GLY A 347 15.41 8.51 -3.91
C GLY A 347 16.56 7.50 -3.90
N ARG A 348 16.92 7.07 -2.70
CA ARG A 348 17.90 6.00 -2.44
C ARG A 348 17.36 5.03 -1.40
N ALA A 349 17.70 3.74 -1.54
CA ALA A 349 17.33 2.71 -0.58
C ALA A 349 18.53 2.27 0.25
N LEU A 350 18.34 2.17 1.55
CA LEU A 350 19.24 1.49 2.47
C LEU A 350 18.54 0.23 3.01
N ARG A 351 19.32 -0.83 3.21
CA ARG A 351 18.79 -2.05 3.83
C ARG A 351 18.82 -1.91 5.35
N ALA A 352 17.73 -2.23 6.01
CA ALA A 352 17.60 -2.12 7.46
C ALA A 352 18.57 -3.04 8.23
N ASP A 353 18.94 -4.20 7.65
CA ASP A 353 19.90 -5.16 8.24
C ASP A 353 21.37 -4.75 8.12
N ARG A 354 21.67 -3.68 7.38
CA ARG A 354 23.02 -3.14 7.15
C ARG A 354 23.11 -1.64 7.40
N LEU A 355 22.23 -1.12 8.23
CA LEU A 355 22.15 0.29 8.54
C LEU A 355 23.31 0.72 9.46
N GLY A 356 23.95 1.83 9.14
CA GLY A 356 24.98 2.46 9.95
C GLY A 356 25.06 3.95 9.69
N ALA A 357 25.53 4.73 10.68
CA ALA A 357 25.61 6.19 10.58
C ALA A 357 26.35 6.69 9.34
N PRO A 358 27.52 6.13 8.94
CA PRO A 358 28.21 6.56 7.73
C PRO A 358 27.39 6.33 6.45
N ALA A 359 26.67 5.19 6.35
CA ALA A 359 25.85 4.89 5.19
C ALA A 359 24.65 5.82 5.09
N ILE A 360 24.00 6.14 6.21
CA ILE A 360 22.89 7.11 6.28
C ILE A 360 23.39 8.48 5.86
N ALA A 361 24.48 8.96 6.47
CA ALA A 361 25.04 10.28 6.17
C ALA A 361 25.44 10.42 4.70
N ALA A 362 26.13 9.43 4.14
CA ALA A 362 26.54 9.43 2.73
C ALA A 362 25.33 9.42 1.78
N ALA A 363 24.31 8.60 2.06
CA ALA A 363 23.10 8.53 1.22
C ALA A 363 22.29 9.82 1.30
N ALA A 364 22.12 10.40 2.49
CA ALA A 364 21.41 11.66 2.69
C ALA A 364 22.17 12.83 2.04
N ALA A 365 23.48 12.94 2.26
CA ALA A 365 24.33 13.97 1.64
C ALA A 365 24.26 13.93 0.10
N ALA A 366 24.29 12.73 -0.49
CA ALA A 366 24.18 12.56 -1.93
C ALA A 366 22.82 13.01 -2.49
N LEU A 367 21.71 12.78 -1.74
CA LEU A 367 20.38 13.25 -2.11
C LEU A 367 20.26 14.77 -1.95
N LEU A 368 20.86 15.35 -0.92
CA LEU A 368 20.86 16.78 -0.64
C LEU A 368 21.70 17.59 -1.65
N ALA A 369 22.79 17.00 -2.15
CA ALA A 369 23.65 17.59 -3.15
C ALA A 369 23.06 17.54 -4.58
N ALA A 370 22.15 16.62 -4.83
CA ALA A 370 21.44 16.52 -6.10
C ALA A 370 20.41 17.68 -6.27
N PRO A 371 20.07 18.07 -7.50
CA PRO A 371 18.99 19.02 -7.73
C PRO A 371 17.68 18.55 -7.04
N ARG A 372 16.99 19.48 -6.38
CA ARG A 372 15.71 19.17 -5.77
C ARG A 372 14.73 18.68 -6.83
N PRO A 373 14.05 17.53 -6.65
CA PRO A 373 13.06 17.07 -7.60
C PRO A 373 11.94 18.10 -7.79
N ALA A 374 11.43 18.21 -9.02
CA ALA A 374 10.20 18.96 -9.25
C ALA A 374 9.04 18.32 -8.47
N PRO A 375 8.16 19.13 -7.84
CA PRO A 375 6.96 18.62 -7.20
C PRO A 375 6.09 17.80 -8.17
N ARG A 376 5.56 16.69 -7.71
CA ARG A 376 4.72 15.77 -8.50
C ARG A 376 3.33 15.63 -7.87
N PRO A 377 2.52 16.70 -7.84
CA PRO A 377 1.17 16.62 -7.31
C PRO A 377 0.30 15.74 -8.20
N ALA A 378 -0.56 14.94 -7.58
CA ALA A 378 -1.55 14.17 -8.31
C ALA A 378 -2.77 15.05 -8.66
N PRO A 379 -3.41 14.86 -9.83
CA PRO A 379 -4.70 15.46 -10.14
C PRO A 379 -5.77 15.06 -9.12
N ALA A 380 -6.91 15.75 -9.10
CA ALA A 380 -7.99 15.51 -8.16
C ALA A 380 -8.40 14.02 -8.14
N LEU A 381 -8.42 13.42 -6.94
CA LEU A 381 -8.68 11.99 -6.78
C LEU A 381 -10.09 11.60 -7.28
N ARG A 382 -11.09 12.46 -7.05
CA ARG A 382 -12.46 12.26 -7.54
C ARG A 382 -12.52 12.08 -9.05
N GLU A 383 -11.82 12.91 -9.81
CA GLU A 383 -11.81 12.88 -11.29
C GLU A 383 -11.19 11.58 -11.82
N ARG A 384 -10.20 11.06 -11.12
CA ARG A 384 -9.50 9.82 -11.51
C ARG A 384 -10.25 8.57 -11.09
N PHE A 385 -10.95 8.59 -9.95
CA PHE A 385 -11.56 7.39 -9.35
C PHE A 385 -13.01 7.19 -9.81
N THR A 386 -13.84 8.25 -9.85
CA THR A 386 -15.28 8.16 -10.15
C THR A 386 -15.58 7.42 -11.46
N PRO A 387 -14.86 7.61 -12.58
CA PRO A 387 -15.14 6.88 -13.82
C PRO A 387 -15.01 5.36 -13.70
N HIS A 388 -14.13 4.87 -12.83
CA HIS A 388 -13.97 3.44 -12.59
C HIS A 388 -15.13 2.85 -11.79
N VAL A 389 -15.65 3.61 -10.84
CA VAL A 389 -16.82 3.27 -10.05
C VAL A 389 -18.06 3.20 -10.97
N ASP A 390 -18.31 4.25 -11.75
CA ASP A 390 -19.43 4.33 -12.67
C ASP A 390 -19.43 3.18 -13.68
N ALA A 391 -18.24 2.84 -14.23
CA ALA A 391 -18.13 1.77 -15.21
C ALA A 391 -18.47 0.39 -14.62
N LEU A 392 -18.10 0.11 -13.35
CA LEU A 392 -18.44 -1.17 -12.70
C LEU A 392 -19.92 -1.25 -12.32
N LEU A 393 -20.51 -0.17 -11.84
CA LEU A 393 -21.93 -0.08 -11.54
C LEU A 393 -22.78 -0.25 -12.81
N ALA A 394 -22.40 0.40 -13.92
CA ALA A 394 -23.05 0.26 -15.20
C ALA A 394 -22.96 -1.17 -15.77
N ALA A 395 -21.80 -1.81 -15.63
CA ALA A 395 -21.60 -3.20 -16.06
C ALA A 395 -22.49 -4.18 -15.28
N ARG A 396 -22.71 -3.93 -13.98
CA ARG A 396 -23.64 -4.73 -13.15
C ARG A 396 -25.10 -4.55 -13.56
N ALA A 397 -25.51 -3.33 -13.92
CA ALA A 397 -26.88 -3.02 -14.32
C ALA A 397 -27.23 -3.53 -15.73
N ALA A 398 -26.22 -3.82 -16.56
CA ALA A 398 -26.44 -4.36 -17.90
C ALA A 398 -27.00 -5.79 -17.80
N PRO A 399 -28.09 -6.13 -18.55
CA PRO A 399 -28.59 -7.50 -18.59
C PRO A 399 -27.46 -8.44 -19.04
N ALA A 400 -27.35 -9.60 -18.38
CA ALA A 400 -26.33 -10.60 -18.72
C ALA A 400 -26.44 -10.86 -20.24
N ARG A 401 -25.37 -10.52 -20.99
CA ARG A 401 -25.30 -10.88 -22.41
C ARG A 401 -25.40 -12.39 -22.45
N THR A 402 -26.50 -12.89 -23.00
CA THR A 402 -26.72 -14.31 -23.22
C THR A 402 -25.50 -14.89 -23.87
N ALA A 403 -24.79 -15.74 -23.14
CA ALA A 403 -23.63 -16.44 -23.68
C ALA A 403 -24.14 -17.19 -24.91
N THR A 404 -23.62 -16.87 -26.09
CA THR A 404 -23.86 -17.64 -27.29
C THR A 404 -23.47 -19.08 -26.96
N PRO A 405 -24.39 -20.06 -27.11
CA PRO A 405 -24.05 -21.44 -26.82
C PRO A 405 -22.83 -21.84 -27.68
N PRO A 406 -21.91 -22.69 -27.19
CA PRO A 406 -20.83 -23.17 -28.00
C PRO A 406 -21.35 -23.83 -29.25
N LEU A 407 -20.81 -23.42 -30.41
CA LEU A 407 -21.08 -24.07 -31.70
C LEU A 407 -20.92 -25.58 -31.53
N ALA A 408 -21.99 -26.33 -31.79
CA ALA A 408 -21.93 -27.78 -31.84
C ALA A 408 -20.81 -28.23 -32.80
N PRO A 409 -20.01 -29.25 -32.46
CA PRO A 409 -19.00 -29.74 -33.36
C PRO A 409 -19.63 -30.20 -34.66
N ALA A 410 -19.12 -29.68 -35.78
CA ALA A 410 -19.55 -30.11 -37.10
C ALA A 410 -19.39 -31.64 -37.21
N ALA A 411 -20.50 -32.31 -37.48
CA ALA A 411 -20.51 -33.72 -37.74
C ALA A 411 -19.62 -33.99 -38.96
N THR A 412 -18.52 -34.69 -38.75
CA THR A 412 -17.72 -35.25 -39.81
C THR A 412 -18.57 -36.34 -40.50
N ALA A 413 -19.12 -36.00 -41.65
CA ALA A 413 -19.58 -37.00 -42.61
C ALA A 413 -18.38 -37.66 -43.30
N ARG A 414 -18.34 -38.96 -43.19
CA ARG A 414 -17.56 -40.00 -43.85
C ARG A 414 -16.53 -39.61 -44.90
#